data_fb41ce39e4a5cd9d27b44306ffb25fac
#
_entry.id   fb41ce39e4a5cd9d27b44306ffb25fac
#
_cell.length_a   1.000
_cell.length_b   1.000
_cell.length_c   1.000
_cell.angle_alpha   90.00
_cell.angle_beta   90.00
_cell.angle_gamma   90.00
#
_symmetry.space_group_name_H-M   'P 1'
#
loop_
_entity.id
_entity.type
_entity.pdbx_description
1 polymer ?
#
loop_
_entity_poly.entity_id
_entity_poly.type
_entity_poly.pdbx_seq_one_letter_code
_entity_poly.pdbx_strand_id
1 'polypeptide(L)'
;MNKTALFILDGWGIGKIPHADAILQAKTPYFDQLWAKYPHSTLLTFGESVGLPEGQMGNSEVGHLNLGAGRIVYQDLAWVSKSMHDHSFQHMPTILKMAESAKTKDLHLIGLVSDGGVHSHIDHLIYIIRFFSNIPTKRIWIHVITDGRDTDPKSGLHFVEQIEKEIKDPKIRISSLIGRYYAMDRDKRWDRVAEAYHLFCDGEGELFTKASDAVQKNYDRNITDEFIRACKIGDKKDGLIKDGDAVFCYNFRTDRLREITEVLSQSRNDAFSMKPLTLDYFTMTKYDEKFQNINIVFEKNDIAMSIGEVVSMYGGSQLRIAETEKYPHVSFFFSGGREKPFTGEERILIPSPKVATYDLQPEMSALSITNALIDRVGKKWDDFICLNFANTDMVGHTGVFSAAIKAAETVDDCLSRLIPLLLSHDYRIVILADHGNADYMINEDGSPNTAHTKNPVPCILVSNNSSYTLNPGKLADIAPTILYLMDLPIPKEMNGNILVNKIN
;
A
#
# COMPACT_ATOMS: atom_id res chain seq x y z
N MET A 1 0.42 27.22 -20.56
CA MET A 1 0.91 26.30 -19.49
C MET A 1 2.16 26.91 -18.88
N ASN A 2 2.21 27.09 -17.55
CA ASN A 2 3.42 27.58 -16.87
C ASN A 2 4.34 26.40 -16.57
N LYS A 3 5.65 26.60 -16.64
CA LYS A 3 6.64 25.57 -16.34
C LYS A 3 6.72 25.31 -14.83
N THR A 4 6.68 24.03 -14.44
CA THR A 4 6.75 23.63 -13.04
C THR A 4 7.69 22.45 -12.85
N ALA A 5 8.48 22.48 -11.79
CA ALA A 5 9.35 21.36 -11.39
C ALA A 5 8.96 20.88 -10.00
N LEU A 6 8.93 19.56 -9.82
CA LEU A 6 8.77 18.87 -8.55
C LEU A 6 10.09 18.20 -8.19
N PHE A 7 10.68 18.58 -7.08
CA PHE A 7 11.90 17.98 -6.52
C PHE A 7 11.56 17.22 -5.27
N ILE A 8 11.82 15.93 -5.29
CA ILE A 8 11.56 15.00 -4.19
C ILE A 8 12.90 14.67 -3.53
N LEU A 9 13.08 15.13 -2.30
CA LEU A 9 14.24 14.83 -1.46
C LEU A 9 13.90 13.60 -0.63
N ASP A 10 14.09 12.42 -1.20
CA ASP A 10 13.63 11.15 -0.62
C ASP A 10 14.20 10.93 0.79
N GLY A 11 13.34 10.64 1.77
CA GLY A 11 13.74 10.44 3.16
C GLY A 11 14.11 11.70 3.95
N TRP A 12 13.84 12.91 3.43
CA TRP A 12 14.15 14.19 4.09
C TRP A 12 13.02 14.65 5.01
N GLY A 13 12.97 14.10 6.23
CA GLY A 13 11.99 14.48 7.24
C GLY A 13 12.38 15.72 8.04
N ILE A 14 11.47 16.17 8.91
CA ILE A 14 11.72 17.22 9.90
C ILE A 14 11.73 16.56 11.28
N GLY A 15 12.92 16.26 11.79
CA GLY A 15 13.11 15.56 13.04
C GLY A 15 12.80 16.42 14.28
N LYS A 16 12.51 15.73 15.39
CA LYS A 16 12.23 16.36 16.71
C LYS A 16 13.38 16.24 17.69
N ILE A 17 14.34 15.36 17.42
CA ILE A 17 15.45 15.03 18.32
C ILE A 17 16.77 15.41 17.66
N PRO A 18 17.35 16.59 18.02
CA PRO A 18 18.48 17.15 17.29
C PRO A 18 19.72 16.26 17.17
N HIS A 19 20.04 15.45 18.20
CA HIS A 19 21.22 14.58 18.16
C HIS A 19 21.02 13.32 17.30
N ALA A 20 19.77 12.97 16.98
CA ALA A 20 19.43 11.83 16.15
C ALA A 20 19.07 12.22 14.71
N ASP A 21 19.00 13.52 14.40
CA ASP A 21 18.63 14.09 13.12
C ASP A 21 19.89 14.42 12.29
N ALA A 22 20.20 13.58 11.30
CA ALA A 22 21.36 13.77 10.45
C ALA A 22 21.20 14.96 9.49
N ILE A 23 19.96 15.32 9.13
CA ILE A 23 19.67 16.47 8.27
C ILE A 23 19.93 17.76 9.01
N LEU A 24 19.45 17.86 10.27
CA LEU A 24 19.68 19.02 11.11
C LEU A 24 21.18 19.21 11.47
N GLN A 25 21.95 18.12 11.56
CA GLN A 25 23.39 18.16 11.81
C GLN A 25 24.22 18.45 10.55
N ALA A 26 23.64 18.29 9.37
CA ALA A 26 24.30 18.54 8.10
C ALA A 26 24.43 20.06 7.84
N LYS A 27 25.45 20.45 7.08
CA LYS A 27 25.58 21.82 6.58
C LYS A 27 24.78 21.96 5.29
N THR A 28 23.57 22.50 5.41
CA THR A 28 22.62 22.68 4.30
C THR A 28 22.26 24.15 4.08
N PRO A 29 23.25 25.04 3.89
CA PRO A 29 23.03 26.49 3.89
C PRO A 29 22.09 26.95 2.77
N TYR A 30 22.04 26.22 1.64
CA TYR A 30 21.16 26.60 0.55
C TYR A 30 19.70 26.21 0.83
N PHE A 31 19.47 25.03 1.37
CA PHE A 31 18.14 24.61 1.83
C PHE A 31 17.61 25.54 2.93
N ASP A 32 18.45 25.91 3.88
CA ASP A 32 18.10 26.85 4.95
C ASP A 32 17.72 28.22 4.40
N GLN A 33 18.46 28.69 3.38
CA GLN A 33 18.13 29.94 2.68
C GLN A 33 16.78 29.84 1.93
N LEU A 34 16.50 28.72 1.28
CA LEU A 34 15.22 28.49 0.60
C LEU A 34 14.07 28.49 1.61
N TRP A 35 14.22 27.78 2.72
CA TRP A 35 13.24 27.74 3.81
C TRP A 35 12.98 29.13 4.40
N ALA A 36 14.01 29.90 4.65
CA ALA A 36 13.86 31.26 5.22
C ALA A 36 13.23 32.28 4.25
N LYS A 37 13.45 32.11 2.94
CA LYS A 37 13.11 33.11 1.93
C LYS A 37 11.77 32.89 1.25
N TYR A 38 11.39 31.61 1.01
CA TYR A 38 10.25 31.27 0.19
C TYR A 38 9.07 30.73 1.01
N PRO A 39 7.82 30.81 0.48
CA PRO A 39 6.67 30.16 1.10
C PRO A 39 6.95 28.70 1.36
N HIS A 40 6.76 28.27 2.61
CA HIS A 40 7.00 26.89 3.02
C HIS A 40 5.94 26.42 4.01
N SER A 41 5.81 25.11 4.12
CA SER A 41 4.92 24.42 5.04
C SER A 41 5.40 22.98 5.26
N THR A 42 4.56 22.16 5.88
CA THR A 42 4.85 20.73 6.11
C THR A 42 3.77 19.84 5.51
N LEU A 43 4.15 18.61 5.15
CA LEU A 43 3.24 17.59 4.65
C LEU A 43 3.24 16.37 5.58
N LEU A 44 2.05 15.74 5.69
CA LEU A 44 1.88 14.44 6.33
C LEU A 44 2.13 13.33 5.30
N THR A 45 2.92 12.32 5.69
CA THR A 45 3.40 11.27 4.79
C THR A 45 3.21 9.86 5.35
N PHE A 46 2.38 9.68 6.38
CA PHE A 46 2.19 8.40 7.07
C PHE A 46 0.71 8.12 7.37
N GLY A 47 0.39 6.88 7.72
CA GLY A 47 -0.93 6.46 8.12
C GLY A 47 -2.01 6.80 7.08
N GLU A 48 -3.20 7.14 7.52
CA GLU A 48 -4.35 7.42 6.65
C GLU A 48 -4.14 8.58 5.67
N SER A 49 -3.23 9.51 5.98
CA SER A 49 -2.91 10.64 5.08
C SER A 49 -2.30 10.21 3.75
N VAL A 50 -1.80 8.99 3.67
CA VAL A 50 -1.25 8.36 2.46
C VAL A 50 -1.91 7.03 2.11
N GLY A 51 -3.02 6.68 2.77
CA GLY A 51 -3.78 5.45 2.50
C GLY A 51 -3.19 4.19 3.13
N LEU A 52 -2.41 4.34 4.19
CA LEU A 52 -1.90 3.26 5.03
C LEU A 52 -2.73 3.16 6.33
N PRO A 53 -2.67 2.04 7.06
CA PRO A 53 -3.23 1.94 8.40
C PRO A 53 -2.72 3.05 9.33
N GLU A 54 -3.55 3.41 10.32
CA GLU A 54 -3.16 4.41 11.33
C GLU A 54 -1.83 4.04 12.00
N GLY A 55 -0.94 5.01 12.14
CA GLY A 55 0.38 4.83 12.77
C GLY A 55 1.43 4.11 11.93
N GLN A 56 1.11 3.60 10.75
CA GLN A 56 2.09 2.99 9.85
C GLN A 56 2.91 4.08 9.14
N MET A 57 4.23 3.91 9.12
CA MET A 57 5.16 4.79 8.42
C MET A 57 4.92 4.77 6.91
N GLY A 58 5.07 5.92 6.25
CA GLY A 58 5.09 6.01 4.79
C GLY A 58 6.29 5.31 4.16
N ASN A 59 6.22 5.15 2.85
CA ASN A 59 7.32 4.64 2.04
C ASN A 59 7.28 5.28 0.64
N SER A 60 8.37 5.10 -0.12
CA SER A 60 8.49 5.77 -1.42
C SER A 60 7.45 5.32 -2.43
N GLU A 61 7.02 4.05 -2.43
CA GLU A 61 5.99 3.55 -3.36
C GLU A 61 4.67 4.29 -3.14
N VAL A 62 4.18 4.27 -1.89
CA VAL A 62 2.94 4.92 -1.50
C VAL A 62 3.04 6.43 -1.63
N GLY A 63 4.18 7.02 -1.24
CA GLY A 63 4.43 8.45 -1.34
C GLY A 63 4.33 8.95 -2.78
N HIS A 64 5.09 8.36 -3.70
CA HIS A 64 5.07 8.76 -5.11
C HIS A 64 3.74 8.47 -5.79
N LEU A 65 3.04 7.39 -5.40
CA LEU A 65 1.71 7.09 -5.91
C LEU A 65 0.70 8.20 -5.55
N ASN A 66 0.70 8.65 -4.29
CA ASN A 66 -0.17 9.75 -3.85
C ASN A 66 0.20 11.09 -4.50
N LEU A 67 1.51 11.39 -4.63
CA LEU A 67 2.03 12.57 -5.31
C LEU A 67 1.53 12.66 -6.77
N GLY A 68 1.58 11.54 -7.49
CA GLY A 68 1.16 11.50 -8.89
C GLY A 68 -0.35 11.45 -9.09
N ALA A 69 -1.08 10.79 -8.18
CA ALA A 69 -2.53 10.58 -8.29
C ALA A 69 -3.36 11.79 -7.87
N GLY A 70 -2.83 12.72 -7.07
CA GLY A 70 -3.58 13.87 -6.55
C GLY A 70 -4.76 13.51 -5.64
N ARG A 71 -4.70 12.33 -5.05
CA ARG A 71 -5.68 11.78 -4.11
C ARG A 71 -5.03 10.75 -3.20
N ILE A 72 -5.65 10.47 -2.06
CA ILE A 72 -5.21 9.37 -1.22
C ILE A 72 -5.53 8.05 -1.93
N VAL A 73 -4.47 7.26 -2.20
CA VAL A 73 -4.59 5.92 -2.76
C VAL A 73 -4.45 4.92 -1.62
N TYR A 74 -5.58 4.41 -1.18
CA TYR A 74 -5.61 3.46 -0.06
C TYR A 74 -5.01 2.12 -0.45
N GLN A 75 -4.12 1.58 0.40
CA GLN A 75 -3.71 0.19 0.35
C GLN A 75 -4.86 -0.72 0.79
N ASP A 76 -4.86 -1.97 0.32
CA ASP A 76 -6.02 -2.88 0.50
C ASP A 76 -6.49 -2.96 1.95
N LEU A 77 -5.57 -3.19 2.91
CA LEU A 77 -5.89 -3.26 4.33
C LEU A 77 -6.57 -1.97 4.82
N ALA A 78 -5.98 -0.82 4.51
CA ALA A 78 -6.50 0.46 4.95
C ALA A 78 -7.85 0.79 4.30
N TRP A 79 -8.03 0.43 3.02
CA TRP A 79 -9.28 0.65 2.29
C TRP A 79 -10.42 -0.17 2.89
N VAL A 80 -10.20 -1.48 3.09
CA VAL A 80 -11.20 -2.37 3.71
C VAL A 80 -11.52 -1.90 5.13
N SER A 81 -10.49 -1.64 5.97
CA SER A 81 -10.68 -1.17 7.35
C SER A 81 -11.44 0.13 7.42
N LYS A 82 -11.09 1.11 6.58
CA LYS A 82 -11.79 2.40 6.50
C LYS A 82 -13.26 2.22 6.15
N SER A 83 -13.56 1.39 5.12
CA SER A 83 -14.95 1.18 4.68
C SER A 83 -15.81 0.50 5.73
N MET A 84 -15.22 -0.34 6.57
CA MET A 84 -15.90 -0.96 7.71
C MET A 84 -16.09 0.03 8.86
N HIS A 85 -15.09 0.90 9.12
CA HIS A 85 -15.15 1.91 10.16
C HIS A 85 -16.22 3.00 9.86
N ASP A 86 -16.27 3.49 8.62
CA ASP A 86 -17.24 4.51 8.19
C ASP A 86 -18.59 3.91 7.74
N HIS A 87 -18.76 2.60 7.90
CA HIS A 87 -19.96 1.85 7.54
C HIS A 87 -20.32 1.85 6.05
N SER A 88 -19.45 2.32 5.15
CA SER A 88 -19.71 2.26 3.70
C SER A 88 -19.68 0.84 3.14
N PHE A 89 -18.93 -0.08 3.77
CA PHE A 89 -18.86 -1.50 3.40
C PHE A 89 -20.23 -2.14 3.26
N GLN A 90 -21.12 -1.95 4.24
CA GLN A 90 -22.46 -2.57 4.24
C GLN A 90 -23.38 -2.05 3.13
N HIS A 91 -23.06 -0.91 2.51
CA HIS A 91 -23.84 -0.30 1.43
C HIS A 91 -23.28 -0.61 0.02
N MET A 92 -22.16 -1.34 -0.07
CA MET A 92 -21.59 -1.74 -1.36
C MET A 92 -22.54 -2.68 -2.11
N PRO A 93 -22.74 -2.50 -3.43
CA PRO A 93 -23.67 -3.33 -4.20
C PRO A 93 -23.39 -4.82 -4.08
N THR A 94 -22.11 -5.22 -4.06
CA THR A 94 -21.69 -6.62 -3.92
C THR A 94 -22.02 -7.19 -2.53
N ILE A 95 -21.90 -6.40 -1.47
CA ILE A 95 -22.26 -6.80 -0.10
C ILE A 95 -23.80 -6.92 0.04
N LEU A 96 -24.54 -6.01 -0.57
CA LEU A 96 -26.02 -6.10 -0.60
C LEU A 96 -26.49 -7.34 -1.36
N LYS A 97 -25.84 -7.68 -2.48
CA LYS A 97 -26.09 -8.90 -3.24
C LYS A 97 -25.79 -10.16 -2.41
N MET A 98 -24.66 -10.15 -1.68
CA MET A 98 -24.28 -11.25 -0.76
C MET A 98 -25.32 -11.41 0.37
N ALA A 99 -25.75 -10.31 0.96
CA ALA A 99 -26.78 -10.31 2.00
C ALA A 99 -28.11 -10.88 1.49
N GLU A 100 -28.52 -10.56 0.26
CA GLU A 100 -29.71 -11.13 -0.36
C GLU A 100 -29.56 -12.63 -0.60
N SER A 101 -28.41 -13.08 -1.11
CA SER A 101 -28.09 -14.50 -1.30
C SER A 101 -28.13 -15.27 0.03
N ALA A 102 -27.58 -14.72 1.11
CA ALA A 102 -27.52 -15.33 2.44
C ALA A 102 -28.90 -15.55 3.11
N LYS A 103 -29.96 -14.90 2.63
CA LYS A 103 -31.33 -15.15 3.14
C LYS A 103 -31.84 -16.55 2.82
N THR A 104 -31.46 -17.09 1.67
CA THR A 104 -31.99 -18.35 1.16
C THR A 104 -30.95 -19.46 1.00
N LYS A 105 -29.66 -19.09 0.93
CA LYS A 105 -28.52 -19.98 0.73
C LYS A 105 -27.67 -20.04 2.00
N ASP A 106 -26.94 -21.11 2.19
CA ASP A 106 -25.88 -21.15 3.18
C ASP A 106 -24.73 -20.26 2.67
N LEU A 107 -24.16 -19.43 3.56
CA LEU A 107 -23.02 -18.54 3.25
C LEU A 107 -21.77 -19.09 3.94
N HIS A 108 -20.71 -19.31 3.17
CA HIS A 108 -19.43 -19.80 3.64
C HIS A 108 -18.40 -18.67 3.63
N LEU A 109 -17.80 -18.34 4.77
CA LEU A 109 -16.75 -17.35 4.94
C LEU A 109 -15.40 -18.07 4.99
N ILE A 110 -14.51 -17.81 4.03
CA ILE A 110 -13.19 -18.44 3.94
C ILE A 110 -12.11 -17.37 4.02
N GLY A 111 -11.13 -17.53 4.88
CA GLY A 111 -9.98 -16.63 4.92
C GLY A 111 -9.06 -16.84 6.10
N LEU A 112 -7.94 -16.15 6.08
CA LEU A 112 -6.90 -16.20 7.11
C LEU A 112 -7.39 -15.45 8.37
N VAL A 113 -7.21 -16.09 9.52
CA VAL A 113 -7.63 -15.57 10.83
C VAL A 113 -6.42 -15.19 11.64
N SER A 114 -6.00 -13.94 11.55
CA SER A 114 -4.91 -13.33 12.32
C SER A 114 -4.99 -11.80 12.28
N ASP A 115 -4.17 -11.11 13.05
CA ASP A 115 -3.97 -9.67 13.05
C ASP A 115 -2.75 -9.22 12.22
N GLY A 116 -2.08 -10.14 11.53
CA GLY A 116 -0.87 -9.86 10.75
C GLY A 116 -1.05 -8.83 9.63
N GLY A 117 -2.27 -8.63 9.14
CA GLY A 117 -2.60 -7.55 8.20
C GLY A 117 -1.98 -7.68 6.80
N VAL A 118 -1.39 -8.84 6.46
CA VAL A 118 -0.74 -9.07 5.15
C VAL A 118 -1.73 -9.58 4.10
N HIS A 119 -2.60 -10.50 4.46
CA HIS A 119 -3.58 -11.12 3.56
C HIS A 119 -5.03 -10.82 3.95
N SER A 120 -5.27 -10.69 5.25
CA SER A 120 -6.55 -10.42 5.88
C SER A 120 -6.31 -9.74 7.22
N HIS A 121 -7.37 -9.41 7.93
CA HIS A 121 -7.30 -8.95 9.31
C HIS A 121 -8.50 -9.52 10.09
N ILE A 122 -8.29 -9.98 11.33
CA ILE A 122 -9.34 -10.58 12.15
C ILE A 122 -10.51 -9.63 12.40
N ASP A 123 -10.25 -8.32 12.54
CA ASP A 123 -11.31 -7.32 12.74
C ASP A 123 -12.27 -7.25 11.55
N HIS A 124 -11.79 -7.55 10.32
CA HIS A 124 -12.66 -7.63 9.16
C HIS A 124 -13.63 -8.80 9.27
N LEU A 125 -13.15 -9.99 9.70
CA LEU A 125 -14.03 -11.13 9.93
C LEU A 125 -15.02 -10.84 11.05
N ILE A 126 -14.59 -10.24 12.16
CA ILE A 126 -15.48 -9.84 13.28
C ILE A 126 -16.55 -8.86 12.80
N TYR A 127 -16.18 -7.87 11.99
CA TYR A 127 -17.15 -6.94 11.41
C TYR A 127 -18.16 -7.68 10.53
N ILE A 128 -17.70 -8.60 9.67
CA ILE A 128 -18.56 -9.41 8.80
C ILE A 128 -19.52 -10.26 9.63
N ILE A 129 -19.04 -10.93 10.68
CA ILE A 129 -19.87 -11.71 11.61
C ILE A 129 -20.97 -10.82 12.23
N ARG A 130 -20.61 -9.66 12.76
CA ARG A 130 -21.55 -8.70 13.36
C ARG A 130 -22.58 -8.21 12.36
N PHE A 131 -22.15 -7.86 11.16
CA PHE A 131 -23.04 -7.42 10.08
C PHE A 131 -24.09 -8.48 9.77
N PHE A 132 -23.67 -9.72 9.52
CA PHE A 132 -24.58 -10.81 9.19
C PHE A 132 -25.43 -11.30 10.37
N SER A 133 -25.00 -11.11 11.61
CA SER A 133 -25.82 -11.37 12.81
C SER A 133 -27.03 -10.43 12.91
N ASN A 134 -26.94 -9.24 12.32
CA ASN A 134 -27.98 -8.21 12.40
C ASN A 134 -28.97 -8.23 11.22
N ILE A 135 -28.82 -9.15 10.27
CA ILE A 135 -29.70 -9.27 9.11
C ILE A 135 -30.29 -10.69 9.01
N PRO A 136 -31.44 -10.87 8.33
CA PRO A 136 -32.00 -12.20 8.09
C PRO A 136 -31.04 -13.05 7.24
N THR A 137 -30.58 -14.17 7.81
CA THR A 137 -29.72 -15.13 7.12
C THR A 137 -30.20 -16.55 7.36
N LYS A 138 -29.92 -17.47 6.41
CA LYS A 138 -30.23 -18.90 6.56
C LYS A 138 -29.24 -19.56 7.51
N ARG A 139 -27.97 -19.66 7.14
CA ARG A 139 -26.83 -20.14 7.94
C ARG A 139 -25.55 -19.56 7.43
N ILE A 140 -24.59 -19.35 8.32
CA ILE A 140 -23.26 -18.85 8.00
C ILE A 140 -22.23 -19.82 8.57
N TRP A 141 -21.32 -20.27 7.72
CA TRP A 141 -20.28 -21.21 8.04
C TRP A 141 -18.91 -20.55 7.90
N ILE A 142 -18.09 -20.59 8.92
CA ILE A 142 -16.74 -20.03 8.93
C ILE A 142 -15.75 -21.15 8.73
N HIS A 143 -14.92 -21.02 7.72
CA HIS A 143 -13.78 -21.89 7.44
C HIS A 143 -12.52 -21.14 7.84
N VAL A 144 -11.98 -21.47 9.01
CA VAL A 144 -10.81 -20.81 9.59
C VAL A 144 -9.55 -21.31 8.90
N ILE A 145 -8.74 -20.39 8.38
CA ILE A 145 -7.36 -20.67 7.98
C ILE A 145 -6.44 -20.05 9.03
N THR A 146 -5.60 -20.87 9.68
CA THR A 146 -4.65 -20.40 10.69
C THR A 146 -3.35 -19.89 10.06
N ASP A 147 -2.70 -18.90 10.69
CA ASP A 147 -1.55 -18.16 10.14
C ASP A 147 -0.21 -18.77 10.56
N GLY A 148 0.41 -18.28 11.62
CA GLY A 148 1.69 -18.72 12.14
C GLY A 148 2.92 -18.39 11.29
N ARG A 149 2.74 -17.52 10.27
CA ARG A 149 3.81 -17.05 9.37
C ARG A 149 3.94 -15.52 9.37
N ASP A 150 2.83 -14.82 9.29
CA ASP A 150 2.76 -13.35 9.38
C ASP A 150 2.52 -12.92 10.84
N THR A 151 2.31 -13.88 11.74
CA THR A 151 2.16 -13.72 13.20
C THR A 151 2.96 -14.81 13.92
N ASP A 152 3.00 -14.74 15.26
CA ASP A 152 3.64 -15.78 16.07
C ASP A 152 3.12 -17.19 15.73
N PRO A 153 3.98 -18.20 15.60
CA PRO A 153 3.60 -19.55 15.17
C PRO A 153 2.55 -20.26 16.04
N LYS A 154 2.26 -19.77 17.23
CA LYS A 154 1.28 -20.33 18.17
C LYS A 154 0.27 -19.29 18.67
N SER A 155 -0.01 -18.24 17.87
CA SER A 155 -1.00 -17.21 18.20
C SER A 155 -2.44 -17.58 17.77
N GLY A 156 -2.60 -18.61 16.93
CA GLY A 156 -3.89 -18.98 16.34
C GLY A 156 -4.96 -19.36 17.36
N LEU A 157 -4.58 -19.95 18.50
CA LEU A 157 -5.53 -20.26 19.57
C LEU A 157 -6.24 -19.00 20.08
N HIS A 158 -5.48 -17.94 20.35
CA HIS A 158 -6.03 -16.66 20.78
C HIS A 158 -7.04 -16.09 19.77
N PHE A 159 -6.71 -16.10 18.50
CA PHE A 159 -7.59 -15.60 17.45
C PHE A 159 -8.85 -16.45 17.27
N VAL A 160 -8.73 -17.77 17.34
CA VAL A 160 -9.89 -18.68 17.26
C VAL A 160 -10.83 -18.49 18.44
N GLU A 161 -10.32 -18.39 19.67
CA GLU A 161 -11.12 -18.09 20.86
C GLU A 161 -11.82 -16.74 20.76
N GLN A 162 -11.17 -15.73 20.17
CA GLN A 162 -11.76 -14.43 19.92
C GLN A 162 -12.97 -14.55 18.97
N ILE A 163 -12.84 -15.32 17.88
CA ILE A 163 -13.96 -15.58 16.96
C ILE A 163 -15.06 -16.40 17.63
N GLU A 164 -14.75 -17.46 18.38
CA GLU A 164 -15.74 -18.25 19.12
C GLU A 164 -16.53 -17.37 20.12
N LYS A 165 -15.85 -16.45 20.80
CA LYS A 165 -16.48 -15.49 21.73
C LYS A 165 -17.38 -14.47 21.03
N GLU A 166 -17.03 -14.08 19.80
CA GLU A 166 -17.81 -13.12 19.01
C GLU A 166 -19.08 -13.74 18.42
N ILE A 167 -19.09 -15.05 18.13
CA ILE A 167 -20.25 -15.78 17.60
C ILE A 167 -21.29 -15.95 18.69
N LYS A 168 -22.37 -15.17 18.62
CA LYS A 168 -23.53 -15.24 19.53
C LYS A 168 -24.79 -15.74 18.85
N ASP A 169 -24.89 -15.55 17.53
CA ASP A 169 -26.01 -16.04 16.74
C ASP A 169 -25.84 -17.54 16.45
N PRO A 170 -26.78 -18.42 16.84
CA PRO A 170 -26.65 -19.86 16.58
C PRO A 170 -26.67 -20.25 15.11
N LYS A 171 -27.03 -19.32 14.20
CA LYS A 171 -26.95 -19.53 12.75
C LYS A 171 -25.54 -19.41 12.23
N ILE A 172 -24.60 -18.80 12.98
CA ILE A 172 -23.20 -18.63 12.61
C ILE A 172 -22.38 -19.66 13.37
N ARG A 173 -21.59 -20.45 12.66
CA ARG A 173 -20.74 -21.50 13.26
C ARG A 173 -19.43 -21.64 12.52
N ILE A 174 -18.39 -22.04 13.24
CA ILE A 174 -17.14 -22.51 12.63
C ILE A 174 -17.40 -23.94 12.14
N SER A 175 -17.14 -24.20 10.86
CA SER A 175 -17.31 -25.49 10.20
C SER A 175 -15.99 -26.27 10.07
N SER A 176 -14.89 -25.56 9.85
CA SER A 176 -13.59 -26.20 9.61
C SER A 176 -12.45 -25.29 10.01
N LEU A 177 -11.28 -25.91 10.24
CA LEU A 177 -10.03 -25.22 10.52
C LEU A 177 -8.88 -25.95 9.84
N ILE A 178 -7.96 -25.19 9.21
CA ILE A 178 -6.80 -25.73 8.50
C ILE A 178 -5.69 -24.67 8.44
N GLY A 179 -4.43 -25.08 8.46
CA GLY A 179 -3.27 -24.19 8.33
C GLY A 179 -3.10 -23.63 6.92
N ARG A 180 -2.56 -22.42 6.84
CA ARG A 180 -2.33 -21.71 5.57
C ARG A 180 -1.39 -22.44 4.62
N TYR A 181 -0.52 -23.31 5.12
CA TYR A 181 0.36 -24.15 4.31
C TYR A 181 -0.42 -24.98 3.27
N TYR A 182 -1.62 -25.40 3.62
CA TYR A 182 -2.51 -26.19 2.76
C TYR A 182 -3.49 -25.31 1.98
N ALA A 183 -4.26 -24.46 2.65
CA ALA A 183 -5.34 -23.71 2.06
C ALA A 183 -4.89 -22.48 1.26
N MET A 184 -3.64 -22.04 1.45
CA MET A 184 -3.11 -20.81 0.85
C MET A 184 -1.82 -21.06 0.06
N ASP A 185 -1.75 -22.17 -0.67
CA ASP A 185 -0.68 -22.42 -1.62
C ASP A 185 -0.77 -21.44 -2.81
N ARG A 186 0.34 -21.16 -3.48
CA ARG A 186 0.43 -20.32 -4.68
C ARG A 186 1.40 -20.87 -5.73
N ASP A 187 1.96 -22.05 -5.47
CA ASP A 187 3.00 -22.68 -6.26
C ASP A 187 2.48 -23.94 -6.98
N LYS A 188 1.13 -24.06 -7.11
CA LYS A 188 0.41 -25.17 -7.76
C LYS A 188 0.70 -26.54 -7.10
N ARG A 189 0.87 -26.52 -5.79
CA ARG A 189 0.96 -27.74 -4.99
C ARG A 189 -0.44 -28.25 -4.71
N TRP A 190 -1.05 -28.82 -5.76
CA TRP A 190 -2.44 -29.27 -5.73
C TRP A 190 -2.72 -30.34 -4.67
N ASP A 191 -1.71 -31.10 -4.26
CA ASP A 191 -1.76 -32.02 -3.11
C ASP A 191 -2.15 -31.31 -1.81
N ARG A 192 -1.67 -30.08 -1.58
CA ARG A 192 -2.02 -29.26 -0.41
C ARG A 192 -3.41 -28.65 -0.54
N VAL A 193 -3.69 -28.07 -1.69
CA VAL A 193 -4.99 -27.44 -1.99
C VAL A 193 -6.12 -28.44 -1.88
N ALA A 194 -5.90 -29.69 -2.31
CA ALA A 194 -6.87 -30.78 -2.23
C ALA A 194 -7.28 -31.07 -0.78
N GLU A 195 -6.34 -31.02 0.18
CA GLU A 195 -6.67 -31.22 1.61
C GLU A 195 -7.68 -30.18 2.10
N ALA A 196 -7.49 -28.92 1.71
CA ALA A 196 -8.44 -27.86 2.05
C ALA A 196 -9.77 -28.00 1.28
N TYR A 197 -9.73 -28.34 0.00
CA TYR A 197 -10.93 -28.56 -0.81
C TYR A 197 -11.80 -29.67 -0.23
N HIS A 198 -11.22 -30.85 0.04
CA HIS A 198 -11.96 -31.99 0.61
C HIS A 198 -12.45 -31.75 2.04
N LEU A 199 -11.72 -30.93 2.81
CA LEU A 199 -12.22 -30.48 4.10
C LEU A 199 -13.49 -29.62 3.94
N PHE A 200 -13.48 -28.68 2.99
CA PHE A 200 -14.58 -27.73 2.80
C PHE A 200 -15.81 -28.39 2.12
N CYS A 201 -15.59 -29.29 1.15
CA CYS A 201 -16.65 -29.89 0.36
C CYS A 201 -17.12 -31.27 0.87
N ASP A 202 -16.22 -32.09 1.39
CA ASP A 202 -16.50 -33.47 1.77
C ASP A 202 -16.42 -33.71 3.29
N GLY A 203 -15.94 -32.73 4.07
CA GLY A 203 -15.78 -32.81 5.51
C GLY A 203 -14.67 -33.78 5.93
N GLU A 204 -13.67 -33.95 5.07
CA GLU A 204 -12.50 -34.77 5.39
C GLU A 204 -11.58 -34.06 6.35
N GLY A 205 -11.32 -34.67 7.50
CA GLY A 205 -10.46 -34.09 8.53
C GLY A 205 -10.67 -34.75 9.92
N GLU A 206 -9.79 -34.44 10.84
CA GLU A 206 -9.95 -34.86 12.23
C GLU A 206 -11.14 -34.11 12.86
N LEU A 207 -12.02 -34.84 13.55
CA LEU A 207 -13.28 -34.26 14.08
C LEU A 207 -13.08 -33.65 15.46
N PHE A 208 -13.58 -32.44 15.64
CA PHE A 208 -13.57 -31.70 16.91
C PHE A 208 -14.91 -31.06 17.18
N THR A 209 -15.22 -30.86 18.46
CA THR A 209 -16.45 -30.16 18.89
C THR A 209 -16.27 -28.63 18.78
N LYS A 210 -15.08 -28.14 19.10
CA LYS A 210 -14.71 -26.72 19.05
C LYS A 210 -13.43 -26.50 18.25
N ALA A 211 -13.32 -25.34 17.64
CA ALA A 211 -12.15 -24.96 16.87
C ALA A 211 -10.94 -24.69 17.77
N SER A 212 -11.13 -24.10 18.94
CA SER A 212 -10.08 -23.90 19.94
C SER A 212 -9.49 -25.23 20.44
N ASP A 213 -10.31 -26.26 20.64
CA ASP A 213 -9.82 -27.61 21.01
C ASP A 213 -8.94 -28.21 19.89
N ALA A 214 -9.29 -27.98 18.62
CA ALA A 214 -8.51 -28.44 17.49
C ALA A 214 -7.12 -27.78 17.46
N VAL A 215 -7.04 -26.46 17.68
CA VAL A 215 -5.76 -25.74 17.72
C VAL A 215 -4.92 -26.23 18.89
N GLN A 216 -5.48 -26.29 20.11
CA GLN A 216 -4.76 -26.75 21.31
C GLN A 216 -4.19 -28.16 21.14
N LYS A 217 -4.99 -29.08 20.60
CA LYS A 217 -4.52 -30.45 20.36
C LYS A 217 -3.37 -30.53 19.36
N ASN A 218 -3.34 -29.67 18.36
CA ASN A 218 -2.22 -29.57 17.43
C ASN A 218 -0.97 -29.00 18.12
N TYR A 219 -1.11 -28.00 18.98
CA TYR A 219 0.01 -27.50 19.79
C TYR A 219 0.60 -28.57 20.74
N ASP A 220 -0.23 -29.40 21.34
CA ASP A 220 0.20 -30.52 22.17
C ASP A 220 1.01 -31.56 21.37
N ARG A 221 0.79 -31.63 20.05
CA ARG A 221 1.54 -32.44 19.10
C ARG A 221 2.76 -31.73 18.49
N ASN A 222 3.10 -30.51 18.97
CA ASN A 222 4.13 -29.64 18.43
C ASN A 222 3.90 -29.22 16.97
N ILE A 223 2.64 -29.16 16.53
CA ILE A 223 2.23 -28.63 15.22
C ILE A 223 1.82 -27.17 15.43
N THR A 224 2.47 -26.25 14.70
CA THR A 224 2.18 -24.81 14.74
C THR A 224 1.07 -24.44 13.78
N ASP A 225 0.53 -23.24 13.90
CA ASP A 225 -0.62 -22.72 13.15
C ASP A 225 -0.51 -22.96 11.65
N GLU A 226 0.65 -22.63 11.05
CA GLU A 226 0.86 -22.75 9.61
C GLU A 226 0.62 -24.17 9.08
N PHE A 227 0.90 -25.19 9.91
CA PHE A 227 0.94 -26.60 9.51
C PHE A 227 -0.21 -27.44 10.08
N ILE A 228 -1.21 -26.83 10.69
CA ILE A 228 -2.39 -27.56 11.18
C ILE A 228 -3.10 -28.19 9.97
N ARG A 229 -3.24 -29.52 10.01
CA ARG A 229 -3.95 -30.28 8.98
C ARG A 229 -5.46 -30.12 9.11
N ALA A 230 -6.19 -30.63 8.13
CA ALA A 230 -7.65 -30.55 8.05
C ALA A 230 -8.35 -30.98 9.36
N CYS A 231 -9.06 -30.04 9.97
CA CYS A 231 -9.88 -30.24 11.17
C CYS A 231 -11.34 -29.87 10.85
N LYS A 232 -12.24 -30.83 10.97
CA LYS A 232 -13.67 -30.62 10.83
C LYS A 232 -14.28 -30.29 12.20
N ILE A 233 -15.08 -29.22 12.26
CA ILE A 233 -15.68 -28.76 13.53
C ILE A 233 -17.17 -29.04 13.52
N GLY A 234 -17.68 -29.64 14.61
CA GLY A 234 -19.07 -30.05 14.75
C GLY A 234 -19.40 -31.35 14.01
N ASP A 235 -20.59 -31.47 13.44
CA ASP A 235 -20.99 -32.65 12.68
C ASP A 235 -20.25 -32.71 11.33
N LYS A 236 -19.88 -33.94 10.92
CA LYS A 236 -19.15 -34.16 9.67
C LYS A 236 -19.87 -33.64 8.43
N LYS A 237 -21.21 -33.64 8.44
CA LYS A 237 -22.04 -33.23 7.29
C LYS A 237 -22.46 -31.76 7.33
N ASP A 238 -22.25 -31.08 8.46
CA ASP A 238 -22.66 -29.68 8.63
C ASP A 238 -21.64 -28.73 7.99
N GLY A 239 -22.13 -27.65 7.37
CA GLY A 239 -21.31 -26.59 6.82
C GLY A 239 -20.35 -27.01 5.69
N LEU A 240 -20.73 -28.03 4.92
CA LEU A 240 -20.05 -28.39 3.71
C LEU A 240 -20.51 -27.47 2.55
N ILE A 241 -19.56 -27.03 1.74
CA ILE A 241 -19.87 -26.23 0.54
C ILE A 241 -20.48 -27.12 -0.52
N LYS A 242 -21.64 -26.71 -1.06
CA LYS A 242 -22.43 -27.47 -2.05
C LYS A 242 -22.88 -26.58 -3.19
N ASP A 243 -23.29 -27.20 -4.30
CA ASP A 243 -23.95 -26.47 -5.39
C ASP A 243 -25.14 -25.64 -4.85
N GLY A 244 -25.18 -24.41 -5.28
CA GLY A 244 -26.23 -23.44 -4.88
C GLY A 244 -25.89 -22.60 -3.67
N ASP A 245 -24.80 -22.86 -2.94
CA ASP A 245 -24.39 -22.06 -1.80
C ASP A 245 -23.70 -20.74 -2.22
N ALA A 246 -23.56 -19.86 -1.26
CA ALA A 246 -22.77 -18.63 -1.38
C ALA A 246 -21.41 -18.80 -0.67
N VAL A 247 -20.34 -18.33 -1.29
CA VAL A 247 -18.98 -18.37 -0.73
C VAL A 247 -18.38 -16.99 -0.76
N PHE A 248 -17.80 -16.53 0.35
CA PHE A 248 -17.06 -15.29 0.45
C PHE A 248 -15.63 -15.52 0.94
N CYS A 249 -14.67 -15.35 0.03
CA CYS A 249 -13.26 -15.28 0.35
C CYS A 249 -12.89 -13.86 0.78
N TYR A 250 -12.66 -13.63 2.08
CA TYR A 250 -12.48 -12.29 2.64
C TYR A 250 -11.02 -11.82 2.72
N ASN A 251 -10.05 -12.58 2.25
CA ASN A 251 -8.69 -12.06 2.09
C ASN A 251 -8.67 -10.93 1.05
N PHE A 252 -8.02 -9.81 1.39
CA PHE A 252 -7.87 -8.69 0.45
C PHE A 252 -6.65 -8.83 -0.47
N ARG A 253 -5.61 -9.58 -0.07
CA ARG A 253 -4.47 -9.87 -0.93
C ARG A 253 -4.78 -11.05 -1.86
N THR A 254 -4.44 -10.89 -3.13
CA THR A 254 -4.97 -11.68 -4.26
C THR A 254 -4.29 -13.03 -4.48
N ASP A 255 -3.03 -13.21 -4.02
CA ASP A 255 -2.17 -14.31 -4.46
C ASP A 255 -2.51 -15.67 -3.83
N ARG A 256 -2.88 -15.71 -2.55
CA ARG A 256 -2.92 -16.94 -1.75
C ARG A 256 -4.25 -17.71 -1.76
N LEU A 257 -5.39 -17.05 -2.00
CA LEU A 257 -6.67 -17.75 -2.15
C LEU A 257 -7.07 -17.96 -3.63
N ARG A 258 -6.15 -17.71 -4.55
CA ARG A 258 -6.39 -17.90 -5.97
C ARG A 258 -6.65 -19.36 -6.31
N GLU A 259 -5.78 -20.27 -5.85
CA GLU A 259 -5.86 -21.69 -6.20
C GLU A 259 -7.08 -22.37 -5.58
N ILE A 260 -7.43 -22.09 -4.33
CA ILE A 260 -8.67 -22.64 -3.74
C ILE A 260 -9.92 -22.06 -4.42
N THR A 261 -9.91 -20.77 -4.82
CA THR A 261 -10.99 -20.18 -5.60
C THR A 261 -11.11 -20.85 -6.97
N GLU A 262 -9.99 -21.13 -7.63
CA GLU A 262 -9.95 -21.80 -8.92
C GLU A 262 -10.64 -23.17 -8.87
N VAL A 263 -10.27 -24.03 -7.92
CA VAL A 263 -10.84 -25.38 -7.84
C VAL A 263 -12.27 -25.42 -7.30
N LEU A 264 -12.67 -24.43 -6.49
CA LEU A 264 -14.05 -24.34 -6.01
C LEU A 264 -15.03 -23.80 -7.07
N SER A 265 -14.58 -22.96 -8.01
CA SER A 265 -15.51 -22.21 -8.87
C SER A 265 -15.16 -22.14 -10.36
N GLN A 266 -13.93 -22.48 -10.79
CA GLN A 266 -13.49 -22.26 -12.18
C GLN A 266 -13.09 -23.55 -12.89
N SER A 267 -12.15 -24.29 -12.34
CA SER A 267 -11.44 -25.35 -13.04
C SER A 267 -11.50 -26.67 -12.30
N ARG A 268 -11.67 -27.75 -13.07
CA ARG A 268 -11.60 -29.11 -12.58
C ARG A 268 -10.16 -29.57 -12.44
N ASN A 269 -9.87 -30.33 -11.38
CA ASN A 269 -8.59 -31.02 -11.22
C ASN A 269 -8.84 -32.51 -10.89
N ASP A 270 -8.92 -33.32 -11.95
CA ASP A 270 -9.27 -34.75 -11.82
C ASP A 270 -8.20 -35.56 -11.10
N ALA A 271 -6.93 -35.16 -11.14
CA ALA A 271 -5.85 -35.85 -10.46
C ALA A 271 -6.04 -35.87 -8.93
N PHE A 272 -6.76 -34.88 -8.39
CA PHE A 272 -7.07 -34.73 -6.97
C PHE A 272 -8.58 -34.75 -6.68
N SER A 273 -9.40 -35.23 -7.63
CA SER A 273 -10.86 -35.33 -7.49
C SER A 273 -11.58 -34.04 -7.14
N MET A 274 -10.99 -32.88 -7.47
CA MET A 274 -11.59 -31.57 -7.24
C MET A 274 -12.45 -31.13 -8.43
N LYS A 275 -13.69 -30.68 -8.16
CA LYS A 275 -14.66 -30.26 -9.18
C LYS A 275 -15.20 -28.89 -8.81
N PRO A 276 -15.28 -27.94 -9.76
CA PRO A 276 -15.92 -26.67 -9.52
C PRO A 276 -17.42 -26.87 -9.23
N LEU A 277 -17.91 -26.07 -8.28
CA LEU A 277 -19.31 -26.03 -7.87
C LEU A 277 -20.00 -24.82 -8.46
N THR A 278 -21.33 -24.91 -8.61
CA THR A 278 -22.17 -23.78 -9.03
C THR A 278 -22.48 -22.92 -7.80
N LEU A 279 -21.73 -21.84 -7.59
CA LEU A 279 -21.77 -21.01 -6.38
C LEU A 279 -22.09 -19.55 -6.70
N ASP A 280 -22.74 -18.86 -5.74
CA ASP A 280 -22.65 -17.41 -5.67
C ASP A 280 -21.30 -17.06 -5.05
N TYR A 281 -20.27 -16.85 -5.86
CA TYR A 281 -18.91 -16.65 -5.36
C TYR A 281 -18.56 -15.17 -5.24
N PHE A 282 -18.03 -14.81 -4.07
CA PHE A 282 -17.64 -13.45 -3.71
C PHE A 282 -16.18 -13.44 -3.26
N THR A 283 -15.43 -12.39 -3.64
CA THR A 283 -14.08 -12.15 -3.17
C THR A 283 -13.92 -10.72 -2.70
N MET A 284 -13.07 -10.49 -1.70
CA MET A 284 -12.79 -9.14 -1.20
C MET A 284 -12.21 -8.25 -2.31
N THR A 285 -11.26 -8.78 -3.07
CA THR A 285 -10.58 -8.11 -4.20
C THR A 285 -10.56 -9.05 -5.41
N LYS A 286 -10.15 -8.58 -6.56
CA LYS A 286 -10.03 -9.38 -7.78
C LYS A 286 -8.79 -10.29 -7.71
N TYR A 287 -8.98 -11.60 -7.58
CA TYR A 287 -7.90 -12.57 -7.43
C TYR A 287 -7.22 -12.95 -8.74
N ASP A 288 -7.97 -13.00 -9.86
CA ASP A 288 -7.44 -13.25 -11.20
C ASP A 288 -8.34 -12.61 -12.26
N GLU A 289 -7.74 -12.03 -13.29
CA GLU A 289 -8.48 -11.46 -14.44
C GLU A 289 -9.25 -12.49 -15.26
N LYS A 290 -8.84 -13.76 -15.19
CA LYS A 290 -9.42 -14.86 -15.96
C LYS A 290 -10.65 -15.48 -15.30
N PHE A 291 -10.85 -15.22 -14.00
CA PHE A 291 -11.95 -15.81 -13.26
C PHE A 291 -13.29 -15.23 -13.72
N GLN A 292 -14.25 -16.09 -13.93
CA GLN A 292 -15.59 -15.74 -14.39
C GLN A 292 -16.63 -15.91 -13.26
N ASN A 293 -17.70 -15.14 -13.33
CA ASN A 293 -18.83 -15.22 -12.39
C ASN A 293 -18.42 -14.99 -10.91
N ILE A 294 -17.37 -14.23 -10.67
CA ILE A 294 -16.94 -13.80 -9.34
C ILE A 294 -17.47 -12.40 -9.07
N ASN A 295 -18.11 -12.23 -7.91
CA ASN A 295 -18.57 -10.94 -7.42
C ASN A 295 -17.48 -10.32 -6.55
N ILE A 296 -16.91 -9.20 -6.97
CA ILE A 296 -15.79 -8.55 -6.32
C ILE A 296 -16.32 -7.40 -5.44
N VAL A 297 -15.86 -7.31 -4.17
CA VAL A 297 -16.27 -6.23 -3.26
C VAL A 297 -15.48 -4.96 -3.57
N PHE A 298 -14.16 -5.06 -3.64
CA PHE A 298 -13.27 -3.94 -3.93
C PHE A 298 -12.60 -4.16 -5.28
N GLU A 299 -13.09 -3.50 -6.31
CA GLU A 299 -12.41 -3.43 -7.60
C GLU A 299 -11.39 -2.29 -7.59
N LYS A 300 -10.12 -2.63 -7.80
CA LYS A 300 -9.10 -1.63 -8.07
C LYS A 300 -9.30 -1.12 -9.49
N ASN A 301 -9.72 0.12 -9.60
CA ASN A 301 -9.65 0.83 -10.87
C ASN A 301 -8.21 1.30 -11.09
N ASP A 302 -7.76 1.28 -12.33
CA ASP A 302 -6.52 1.95 -12.71
C ASP A 302 -6.55 3.39 -12.20
N ILE A 303 -5.41 3.88 -11.73
CA ILE A 303 -5.30 5.26 -11.26
C ILE A 303 -5.28 6.17 -12.48
N ALA A 304 -6.47 6.41 -13.04
CA ALA A 304 -6.67 7.35 -14.13
C ALA A 304 -6.49 8.81 -13.66
N MET A 305 -6.22 9.68 -14.59
CA MET A 305 -6.07 11.13 -14.38
C MET A 305 -4.95 11.48 -13.40
N SER A 306 -3.82 10.73 -13.46
CA SER A 306 -2.59 11.15 -12.78
C SER A 306 -2.07 12.47 -13.38
N ILE A 307 -1.23 13.19 -12.63
CA ILE A 307 -0.67 14.46 -13.13
C ILE A 307 0.04 14.29 -14.48
N GLY A 308 0.76 13.18 -14.70
CA GLY A 308 1.41 12.89 -15.97
C GLY A 308 0.41 12.72 -17.11
N GLU A 309 -0.73 12.09 -16.87
CA GLU A 309 -1.80 11.94 -17.84
C GLU A 309 -2.42 13.29 -18.18
N VAL A 310 -2.73 14.13 -17.18
CA VAL A 310 -3.30 15.46 -17.38
C VAL A 310 -2.36 16.33 -18.19
N VAL A 311 -1.08 16.40 -17.83
CA VAL A 311 -0.08 17.19 -18.60
C VAL A 311 -0.03 16.72 -20.06
N SER A 312 -0.04 15.41 -20.29
CA SER A 312 -0.07 14.83 -21.64
C SER A 312 -1.33 15.18 -22.42
N MET A 313 -2.50 15.12 -21.79
CA MET A 313 -3.79 15.46 -22.41
C MET A 313 -3.85 16.92 -22.92
N TYR A 314 -3.16 17.82 -22.24
CA TYR A 314 -3.05 19.24 -22.64
C TYR A 314 -1.82 19.52 -23.52
N GLY A 315 -1.18 18.48 -24.06
CA GLY A 315 -0.06 18.59 -25.01
C GLY A 315 1.26 19.03 -24.36
N GLY A 316 1.37 18.98 -23.05
CA GLY A 316 2.58 19.36 -22.32
C GLY A 316 3.70 18.33 -22.43
N SER A 317 4.94 18.83 -22.49
CA SER A 317 6.15 18.01 -22.38
C SER A 317 6.50 17.77 -20.90
N GLN A 318 7.01 16.56 -20.58
CA GLN A 318 7.34 16.22 -19.21
C GLN A 318 8.60 15.32 -19.11
N LEU A 319 9.38 15.55 -18.06
CA LEU A 319 10.59 14.81 -17.76
C LEU A 319 10.46 14.09 -16.40
N ARG A 320 10.85 12.81 -16.36
CA ARG A 320 11.12 12.06 -15.14
C ARG A 320 12.60 11.78 -15.05
N ILE A 321 13.22 12.09 -13.91
CA ILE A 321 14.66 11.88 -13.72
C ILE A 321 14.97 11.39 -12.31
N ALA A 322 15.66 10.27 -12.20
CA ALA A 322 16.15 9.70 -10.95
C ALA A 322 17.29 8.71 -11.22
N GLU A 323 17.97 8.29 -10.17
CA GLU A 323 18.86 7.15 -10.22
C GLU A 323 18.12 5.81 -10.08
N THR A 324 18.80 4.68 -10.35
CA THR A 324 18.21 3.33 -10.45
C THR A 324 17.28 3.00 -9.28
N GLU A 325 17.69 3.29 -8.04
CA GLU A 325 16.91 2.98 -6.83
C GLU A 325 15.55 3.67 -6.78
N LYS A 326 15.44 4.86 -7.33
CA LYS A 326 14.21 5.68 -7.29
C LYS A 326 13.56 5.91 -8.67
N TYR A 327 14.11 5.30 -9.72
CA TYR A 327 13.52 5.41 -11.05
C TYR A 327 12.10 4.84 -11.16
N PRO A 328 11.77 3.66 -10.58
CA PRO A 328 10.39 3.18 -10.57
C PRO A 328 9.44 4.13 -9.83
N HIS A 329 9.93 4.85 -8.83
CA HIS A 329 9.11 5.76 -8.02
C HIS A 329 8.65 6.97 -8.83
N VAL A 330 9.56 7.64 -9.55
CA VAL A 330 9.19 8.79 -10.41
C VAL A 330 8.52 8.39 -11.72
N SER A 331 8.58 7.13 -12.13
CA SER A 331 7.98 6.61 -13.37
C SER A 331 6.72 5.79 -13.10
N PHE A 332 6.84 4.54 -12.68
CA PHE A 332 5.74 3.60 -12.51
C PHE A 332 4.75 4.05 -11.42
N PHE A 333 5.22 4.25 -10.17
CA PHE A 333 4.35 4.62 -9.06
C PHE A 333 3.74 6.01 -9.23
N PHE A 334 4.55 7.00 -9.62
CA PHE A 334 4.08 8.36 -9.88
C PHE A 334 3.06 8.45 -11.04
N SER A 335 3.11 7.50 -11.97
CA SER A 335 2.16 7.37 -13.08
C SER A 335 0.95 6.47 -12.76
N GLY A 336 0.70 6.17 -11.47
CA GLY A 336 -0.45 5.38 -11.05
C GLY A 336 -0.36 3.89 -11.37
N GLY A 337 0.85 3.32 -11.44
CA GLY A 337 1.09 1.92 -11.78
C GLY A 337 1.26 1.68 -13.29
N ARG A 338 1.41 2.74 -14.08
CA ARG A 338 1.59 2.65 -15.53
C ARG A 338 3.06 2.57 -15.92
N GLU A 339 3.44 1.49 -16.61
CA GLU A 339 4.80 1.31 -17.15
C GLU A 339 5.09 2.19 -18.37
N LYS A 340 4.14 2.26 -19.30
CA LYS A 340 4.32 2.99 -20.57
C LYS A 340 4.31 4.49 -20.35
N PRO A 341 5.33 5.24 -20.80
CA PRO A 341 5.34 6.69 -20.75
C PRO A 341 4.10 7.31 -21.40
N PHE A 342 3.67 8.46 -20.90
CA PHE A 342 2.63 9.26 -21.53
C PHE A 342 3.17 9.96 -22.79
N THR A 343 2.29 10.39 -23.67
CA THR A 343 2.70 11.22 -24.82
C THR A 343 3.37 12.50 -24.31
N GLY A 344 4.54 12.84 -24.81
CA GLY A 344 5.32 14.00 -24.34
C GLY A 344 6.17 13.73 -23.09
N GLU A 345 6.16 12.51 -22.54
CA GLU A 345 6.98 12.12 -21.40
C GLU A 345 8.30 11.52 -21.88
N GLU A 346 9.39 12.08 -21.37
CA GLU A 346 10.73 11.52 -21.48
C GLU A 346 11.26 11.12 -20.10
N ARG A 347 12.11 10.11 -20.06
CA ARG A 347 12.67 9.55 -18.83
C ARG A 347 14.18 9.49 -18.90
N ILE A 348 14.86 9.99 -17.88
CA ILE A 348 16.32 9.89 -17.72
C ILE A 348 16.60 9.02 -16.50
N LEU A 349 17.20 7.86 -16.75
CA LEU A 349 17.69 6.94 -15.73
C LEU A 349 19.20 7.11 -15.60
N ILE A 350 19.64 7.45 -14.39
CA ILE A 350 21.06 7.50 -14.03
C ILE A 350 21.38 6.23 -13.22
N PRO A 351 22.40 5.44 -13.58
CA PRO A 351 22.80 4.27 -12.79
C PRO A 351 23.19 4.67 -11.36
N SER A 352 22.67 3.96 -10.35
CA SER A 352 23.16 4.09 -8.98
C SER A 352 24.58 3.52 -8.84
N PRO A 353 25.37 3.97 -7.84
CA PRO A 353 26.72 3.46 -7.62
C PRO A 353 26.73 1.96 -7.32
N LYS A 354 27.71 1.24 -7.86
CA LYS A 354 27.88 -0.20 -7.62
C LYS A 354 28.70 -0.44 -6.34
N VAL A 355 28.16 -0.09 -5.20
CA VAL A 355 28.75 -0.32 -3.86
C VAL A 355 27.90 -1.33 -3.07
N ALA A 356 28.49 -1.93 -2.04
CA ALA A 356 27.78 -2.89 -1.21
C ALA A 356 26.65 -2.24 -0.41
N THR A 357 26.93 -1.06 0.16
CA THR A 357 25.99 -0.21 0.90
C THR A 357 26.28 1.25 0.60
N TYR A 358 25.25 2.11 0.63
CA TYR A 358 25.38 3.50 0.14
C TYR A 358 26.10 4.44 1.11
N ASP A 359 26.38 4.02 2.34
CA ASP A 359 27.28 4.74 3.26
C ASP A 359 28.73 4.81 2.73
N LEU A 360 29.13 3.87 1.85
CA LEU A 360 30.44 3.87 1.19
C LEU A 360 30.54 4.93 0.09
N GLN A 361 29.41 5.41 -0.43
CA GLN A 361 29.35 6.50 -1.43
C GLN A 361 28.07 7.32 -1.20
N PRO A 362 28.02 8.18 -0.16
CA PRO A 362 26.79 8.91 0.23
C PRO A 362 26.31 9.92 -0.81
N GLU A 363 27.20 10.39 -1.69
CA GLU A 363 26.85 11.25 -2.82
C GLU A 363 25.94 10.53 -3.81
N MET A 364 25.95 9.20 -3.81
CA MET A 364 25.23 8.36 -4.76
C MET A 364 25.36 8.88 -6.19
N SER A 365 24.27 9.07 -6.91
CA SER A 365 24.28 9.63 -8.26
C SER A 365 23.72 11.06 -8.35
N ALA A 366 23.57 11.77 -7.22
CA ALA A 366 22.94 13.10 -7.19
C ALA A 366 23.65 14.12 -8.10
N LEU A 367 24.98 14.14 -8.12
CA LEU A 367 25.76 15.03 -8.98
C LEU A 367 25.54 14.70 -10.48
N SER A 368 25.42 13.43 -10.83
CA SER A 368 25.17 12.99 -12.21
C SER A 368 23.74 13.35 -12.65
N ILE A 369 22.74 13.19 -11.78
CA ILE A 369 21.36 13.65 -12.00
C ILE A 369 21.35 15.15 -12.24
N THR A 370 22.04 15.91 -11.39
CA THR A 370 22.16 17.37 -11.49
C THR A 370 22.74 17.81 -12.83
N ASN A 371 23.87 17.21 -13.23
CA ASN A 371 24.49 17.52 -14.52
C ASN A 371 23.58 17.15 -15.71
N ALA A 372 22.91 15.98 -15.64
CA ALA A 372 21.99 15.55 -16.70
C ALA A 372 20.79 16.50 -16.83
N LEU A 373 20.26 17.03 -15.72
CA LEU A 373 19.17 18.00 -15.77
C LEU A 373 19.65 19.36 -16.28
N ILE A 374 20.84 19.83 -15.90
CA ILE A 374 21.46 21.05 -16.43
C ILE A 374 21.63 20.94 -17.96
N ASP A 375 22.19 19.84 -18.44
CA ASP A 375 22.36 19.57 -19.86
C ASP A 375 21.03 19.49 -20.61
N ARG A 376 20.01 18.91 -19.99
CA ARG A 376 18.66 18.82 -20.55
C ARG A 376 18.04 20.20 -20.73
N VAL A 377 18.00 21.00 -19.66
CA VAL A 377 17.42 22.34 -19.66
C VAL A 377 18.14 23.28 -20.62
N GLY A 378 19.46 23.11 -20.81
CA GLY A 378 20.25 23.84 -21.82
C GLY A 378 19.89 23.54 -23.27
N LYS A 379 19.24 22.40 -23.54
CA LYS A 379 18.88 21.96 -24.91
C LYS A 379 17.37 22.02 -25.19
N LYS A 380 16.57 21.63 -24.23
CA LYS A 380 15.09 21.54 -24.34
C LYS A 380 14.49 21.79 -22.99
N TRP A 381 13.39 22.52 -22.94
CA TRP A 381 12.65 22.80 -21.72
C TRP A 381 11.38 21.96 -21.69
N ASP A 382 11.14 21.34 -20.56
CA ASP A 382 9.93 20.56 -20.34
C ASP A 382 8.94 21.40 -19.52
N ASP A 383 7.66 21.27 -19.80
CA ASP A 383 6.61 22.00 -19.06
C ASP A 383 6.48 21.49 -17.63
N PHE A 384 6.73 20.19 -17.43
CA PHE A 384 6.74 19.56 -16.12
C PHE A 384 8.01 18.69 -15.91
N ILE A 385 8.69 18.89 -14.79
CA ILE A 385 9.86 18.08 -14.39
C ILE A 385 9.54 17.43 -13.05
N CYS A 386 9.75 16.11 -12.93
CA CYS A 386 9.74 15.38 -11.67
C CYS A 386 11.11 14.75 -11.46
N LEU A 387 11.83 15.20 -10.44
CA LEU A 387 13.17 14.76 -10.07
C LEU A 387 13.12 14.17 -8.65
N ASN A 388 13.84 13.05 -8.44
CA ASN A 388 14.07 12.47 -7.13
C ASN A 388 15.56 12.38 -6.83
N PHE A 389 15.97 12.82 -5.65
CA PHE A 389 17.27 12.55 -5.05
C PHE A 389 17.11 11.48 -3.97
N ALA A 390 17.74 10.32 -4.18
CA ALA A 390 17.60 9.12 -3.36
C ALA A 390 18.39 9.17 -2.03
N ASN A 391 19.29 10.13 -1.90
CA ASN A 391 20.41 10.11 -0.97
C ASN A 391 20.01 9.93 0.48
N THR A 392 19.17 10.78 1.03
CA THR A 392 18.83 10.80 2.47
C THR A 392 18.03 9.56 2.89
N ASP A 393 17.28 8.94 1.98
CA ASP A 393 16.60 7.68 2.24
C ASP A 393 17.55 6.49 2.18
N MET A 394 18.21 6.30 1.05
CA MET A 394 19.03 5.11 0.79
C MET A 394 20.25 5.04 1.73
N VAL A 395 20.87 6.18 2.05
CA VAL A 395 21.97 6.26 3.03
C VAL A 395 21.42 6.14 4.45
N GLY A 396 20.26 6.71 4.75
CA GLY A 396 19.58 6.59 6.04
C GLY A 396 19.34 5.12 6.41
N HIS A 397 18.93 4.29 5.48
CA HIS A 397 18.74 2.85 5.68
C HIS A 397 20.01 2.09 6.09
N THR A 398 21.19 2.65 5.90
CA THR A 398 22.44 2.03 6.35
C THR A 398 22.69 2.19 7.86
N GLY A 399 22.02 3.15 8.51
CA GLY A 399 22.22 3.48 9.92
C GLY A 399 23.54 4.23 10.21
N VAL A 400 24.31 4.57 9.17
CA VAL A 400 25.60 5.29 9.32
C VAL A 400 25.35 6.80 9.35
N PHE A 401 25.24 7.36 10.53
CA PHE A 401 24.85 8.77 10.79
C PHE A 401 25.72 9.79 10.02
N SER A 402 27.05 9.62 10.04
CA SER A 402 27.96 10.53 9.34
C SER A 402 27.83 10.49 7.81
N ALA A 403 27.45 9.33 7.27
CA ALA A 403 27.19 9.19 5.86
C ALA A 403 25.88 9.90 5.46
N ALA A 404 24.84 9.82 6.29
CA ALA A 404 23.59 10.52 6.04
C ALA A 404 23.74 12.05 6.10
N ILE A 405 24.61 12.59 6.99
CA ILE A 405 25.00 13.99 6.98
C ILE A 405 25.58 14.36 5.59
N LYS A 406 26.54 13.56 5.10
CA LYS A 406 27.18 13.81 3.80
C LYS A 406 26.19 13.71 2.64
N ALA A 407 25.23 12.78 2.72
CA ALA A 407 24.14 12.65 1.76
C ALA A 407 23.30 13.92 1.67
N ALA A 408 22.89 14.48 2.83
CA ALA A 408 22.12 15.73 2.89
C ALA A 408 22.93 16.94 2.35
N GLU A 409 24.20 17.06 2.73
CA GLU A 409 25.10 18.11 2.21
C GLU A 409 25.25 18.04 0.68
N THR A 410 25.30 16.84 0.11
CA THR A 410 25.40 16.65 -1.35
C THR A 410 24.11 17.09 -2.05
N VAL A 411 22.94 16.78 -1.48
CA VAL A 411 21.65 17.23 -2.02
C VAL A 411 21.57 18.77 -1.96
N ASP A 412 22.02 19.39 -0.88
CA ASP A 412 22.08 20.86 -0.75
C ASP A 412 22.91 21.52 -1.84
N ASP A 413 24.10 20.96 -2.15
CA ASP A 413 24.95 21.44 -3.26
C ASP A 413 24.22 21.30 -4.61
N CYS A 414 23.55 20.18 -4.85
CA CYS A 414 22.75 19.97 -6.06
C CYS A 414 21.61 20.99 -6.21
N LEU A 415 20.89 21.27 -5.14
CA LEU A 415 19.84 22.30 -5.12
C LEU A 415 20.41 23.67 -5.45
N SER A 416 21.59 24.03 -4.89
CA SER A 416 22.23 25.32 -5.13
C SER A 416 22.58 25.57 -6.61
N ARG A 417 22.78 24.50 -7.38
CA ARG A 417 23.09 24.56 -8.81
C ARG A 417 21.82 24.55 -9.67
N LEU A 418 20.81 23.77 -9.30
CA LEU A 418 19.59 23.57 -10.12
C LEU A 418 18.59 24.70 -9.94
N ILE A 419 18.35 25.16 -8.71
CA ILE A 419 17.28 26.12 -8.44
C ILE A 419 17.49 27.47 -9.16
N PRO A 420 18.68 28.11 -9.12
CA PRO A 420 18.90 29.36 -9.84
C PRO A 420 18.74 29.19 -11.35
N LEU A 421 19.19 28.07 -11.92
CA LEU A 421 19.04 27.77 -13.35
C LEU A 421 17.56 27.70 -13.73
N LEU A 422 16.75 26.94 -13.01
CA LEU A 422 15.33 26.78 -13.30
C LEU A 422 14.55 28.09 -13.10
N LEU A 423 14.88 28.88 -12.08
CA LEU A 423 14.28 30.23 -11.87
C LEU A 423 14.61 31.17 -13.02
N SER A 424 15.81 31.12 -13.60
CA SER A 424 16.18 31.95 -14.75
C SER A 424 15.36 31.60 -16.02
N HIS A 425 14.70 30.42 -16.01
CA HIS A 425 13.80 29.97 -17.07
C HIS A 425 12.33 29.99 -16.69
N ASP A 426 11.97 30.76 -15.66
CA ASP A 426 10.60 30.96 -15.17
C ASP A 426 9.88 29.68 -14.67
N TYR A 427 10.64 28.70 -14.17
CA TYR A 427 10.03 27.59 -13.47
C TYR A 427 9.49 27.99 -12.09
N ARG A 428 8.35 27.43 -11.73
CA ARG A 428 7.86 27.33 -10.35
C ARG A 428 8.30 25.97 -9.81
N ILE A 429 8.98 25.95 -8.66
CA ILE A 429 9.63 24.76 -8.16
C ILE A 429 8.99 24.39 -6.83
N VAL A 430 8.45 23.19 -6.74
CA VAL A 430 7.97 22.60 -5.48
C VAL A 430 9.04 21.63 -5.00
N ILE A 431 9.59 21.87 -3.82
CA ILE A 431 10.57 21.01 -3.16
C ILE A 431 9.90 20.36 -1.97
N LEU A 432 9.95 19.03 -1.87
CA LEU A 432 9.36 18.28 -0.77
C LEU A 432 10.10 16.96 -0.55
N ALA A 433 9.69 16.19 0.47
CA ALA A 433 10.03 14.78 0.59
C ALA A 433 8.77 13.93 0.59
N ASP A 434 8.91 12.66 0.27
CA ASP A 434 7.81 11.68 0.23
C ASP A 434 7.59 10.97 1.57
N HIS A 435 8.62 10.90 2.41
CA HIS A 435 8.62 10.45 3.81
C HIS A 435 9.91 10.93 4.51
N GLY A 436 10.00 10.71 5.82
CA GLY A 436 11.23 10.90 6.58
C GLY A 436 12.01 9.59 6.74
N ASN A 437 13.34 9.70 6.89
CA ASN A 437 14.27 8.63 7.25
C ASN A 437 15.47 9.20 8.01
N ALA A 438 16.30 10.04 7.36
CA ALA A 438 17.52 10.60 7.95
C ALA A 438 17.29 11.64 9.06
N ASP A 439 16.05 12.02 9.30
CA ASP A 439 15.62 12.90 10.39
C ASP A 439 15.52 12.20 11.77
N TYR A 440 15.70 10.87 11.81
CA TYR A 440 15.78 10.10 13.06
C TYR A 440 16.57 8.81 12.85
N MET A 441 17.87 8.85 13.09
CA MET A 441 18.81 7.75 12.83
C MET A 441 19.42 7.11 14.08
N ILE A 442 19.09 7.59 15.28
CA ILE A 442 19.59 7.08 16.55
C ILE A 442 18.40 6.82 17.46
N ASN A 443 18.21 5.56 17.87
CA ASN A 443 17.19 5.15 18.81
C ASN A 443 17.50 5.62 20.24
N GLU A 444 16.52 5.59 21.15
CA GLU A 444 16.67 5.98 22.55
C GLU A 444 17.75 5.19 23.30
N ASP A 445 17.98 3.93 22.90
CA ASP A 445 19.04 3.06 23.45
C ASP A 445 20.43 3.31 22.82
N GLY A 446 20.55 4.27 21.90
CA GLY A 446 21.76 4.60 21.18
C GLY A 446 22.07 3.69 19.98
N SER A 447 21.23 2.71 19.69
CA SER A 447 21.37 1.88 18.49
C SER A 447 20.99 2.65 17.22
N PRO A 448 21.55 2.29 16.04
CA PRO A 448 21.13 2.90 14.77
C PRO A 448 19.66 2.62 14.47
N ASN A 449 18.92 3.66 14.06
CA ASN A 449 17.61 3.49 13.42
C ASN A 449 17.78 3.53 11.91
N THR A 450 17.20 2.56 11.22
CA THR A 450 17.24 2.42 9.76
C THR A 450 15.86 2.46 9.13
N ALA A 451 14.81 2.64 9.93
CA ALA A 451 13.43 2.68 9.48
C ALA A 451 13.00 4.10 9.10
N HIS A 452 11.96 4.19 8.27
CA HIS A 452 11.30 5.47 7.99
C HIS A 452 10.71 6.07 9.26
N THR A 453 10.40 7.37 9.21
CA THR A 453 9.83 8.10 10.35
C THR A 453 8.36 8.48 10.11
N LYS A 454 7.67 8.86 11.16
CA LYS A 454 6.34 9.48 11.13
C LYS A 454 6.42 10.99 11.31
N ASN A 455 7.59 11.58 11.16
CA ASN A 455 7.74 13.00 11.20
C ASN A 455 7.18 13.65 9.92
N PRO A 456 6.71 14.89 9.97
CA PRO A 456 6.31 15.61 8.77
C PRO A 456 7.54 15.89 7.89
N VAL A 457 7.27 16.16 6.63
CA VAL A 457 8.32 16.52 5.67
C VAL A 457 8.18 17.98 5.23
N PRO A 458 9.26 18.63 4.74
CA PRO A 458 9.19 19.99 4.24
C PRO A 458 8.41 20.05 2.91
N CYS A 459 7.80 21.22 2.67
CA CYS A 459 7.28 21.62 1.38
C CYS A 459 7.58 23.09 1.14
N ILE A 460 8.34 23.42 0.08
CA ILE A 460 8.76 24.78 -0.24
C ILE A 460 8.31 25.10 -1.66
N LEU A 461 7.71 26.27 -1.87
CA LEU A 461 7.39 26.80 -3.20
C LEU A 461 8.37 27.91 -3.59
N VAL A 462 9.28 27.58 -4.49
CA VAL A 462 10.29 28.54 -5.00
C VAL A 462 9.81 29.10 -6.33
N SER A 463 9.68 30.41 -6.43
CA SER A 463 9.28 31.09 -7.67
C SER A 463 9.76 32.54 -7.70
N ASN A 464 9.84 33.12 -8.91
CA ASN A 464 10.08 34.56 -9.09
C ASN A 464 8.88 35.42 -8.66
N ASN A 465 7.70 34.82 -8.50
CA ASN A 465 6.51 35.49 -8.01
C ASN A 465 6.39 35.36 -6.50
N SER A 466 6.49 36.45 -5.79
CA SER A 466 6.41 36.54 -4.32
C SER A 466 4.99 36.57 -3.75
N SER A 467 3.96 36.51 -4.62
CA SER A 467 2.54 36.66 -4.21
C SER A 467 1.89 35.36 -3.80
N TYR A 468 2.64 34.39 -3.24
CA TYR A 468 2.10 33.10 -2.80
C TYR A 468 2.32 32.88 -1.31
N THR A 469 1.33 32.20 -0.68
CA THR A 469 1.51 31.49 0.59
C THR A 469 1.31 30.01 0.38
N LEU A 470 1.84 29.16 1.26
CA LEU A 470 1.73 27.72 1.18
C LEU A 470 1.16 27.16 2.50
N ASN A 471 0.05 26.46 2.42
CA ASN A 471 -0.59 25.80 3.56
C ASN A 471 0.01 24.41 3.82
N PRO A 472 -0.03 23.91 5.07
CA PRO A 472 0.28 22.51 5.36
C PRO A 472 -0.75 21.58 4.71
N GLY A 473 -0.31 20.34 4.44
CA GLY A 473 -1.18 19.36 3.78
C GLY A 473 -0.63 17.94 3.84
N LYS A 474 -0.89 17.18 2.79
CA LYS A 474 -0.45 15.80 2.59
C LYS A 474 0.00 15.59 1.15
N LEU A 475 0.64 14.46 0.84
CA LEU A 475 1.19 14.18 -0.50
C LEU A 475 0.13 14.20 -1.61
N ALA A 476 -1.09 13.79 -1.32
CA ALA A 476 -2.22 13.83 -2.25
C ALA A 476 -2.62 15.24 -2.71
N ASP A 477 -2.19 16.28 -2.00
CA ASP A 477 -2.51 17.68 -2.31
C ASP A 477 -1.53 18.29 -3.33
N ILE A 478 -0.45 17.58 -3.67
CA ILE A 478 0.63 18.13 -4.49
C ILE A 478 0.28 18.16 -5.99
N ALA A 479 -0.29 17.10 -6.56
CA ALA A 479 -0.67 17.12 -7.98
C ALA A 479 -1.69 18.22 -8.30
N PRO A 480 -2.81 18.40 -7.56
CA PRO A 480 -3.72 19.52 -7.80
C PRO A 480 -3.04 20.89 -7.59
N THR A 481 -2.11 21.01 -6.64
CA THR A 481 -1.32 22.23 -6.44
C THR A 481 -0.41 22.52 -7.63
N ILE A 482 0.27 21.50 -8.17
CA ILE A 482 1.12 21.66 -9.36
C ILE A 482 0.27 22.01 -10.60
N LEU A 483 -0.86 21.33 -10.83
CA LEU A 483 -1.74 21.66 -11.94
C LEU A 483 -2.27 23.11 -11.85
N TYR A 484 -2.62 23.57 -10.65
CA TYR A 484 -2.97 24.98 -10.42
C TYR A 484 -1.80 25.93 -10.77
N LEU A 485 -0.57 25.60 -10.35
CA LEU A 485 0.61 26.36 -10.70
C LEU A 485 0.90 26.35 -12.21
N MET A 486 0.61 25.26 -12.91
CA MET A 486 0.75 25.13 -14.36
C MET A 486 -0.35 25.83 -15.16
N ASP A 487 -1.39 26.31 -14.50
CA ASP A 487 -2.61 26.86 -15.14
C ASP A 487 -3.32 25.81 -15.99
N LEU A 488 -3.46 24.59 -15.40
CA LEU A 488 -4.17 23.45 -15.98
C LEU A 488 -5.41 23.11 -15.15
N PRO A 489 -6.47 22.57 -15.78
CA PRO A 489 -7.64 22.10 -15.07
C PRO A 489 -7.30 20.93 -14.13
N ILE A 490 -7.91 20.91 -12.96
CA ILE A 490 -7.82 19.82 -12.00
C ILE A 490 -8.97 18.85 -12.27
N PRO A 491 -8.71 17.59 -12.59
CA PRO A 491 -9.75 16.61 -12.86
C PRO A 491 -10.51 16.25 -11.58
N LYS A 492 -11.78 15.84 -11.71
CA LYS A 492 -12.65 15.47 -10.59
C LYS A 492 -12.14 14.24 -9.79
N GLU A 493 -11.31 13.43 -10.39
CA GLU A 493 -10.65 12.29 -9.80
C GLU A 493 -9.61 12.70 -8.75
N MET A 494 -9.04 13.91 -8.88
CA MET A 494 -8.13 14.49 -7.89
C MET A 494 -8.94 15.21 -6.81
N ASN A 495 -8.97 14.67 -5.61
CA ASN A 495 -9.67 15.24 -4.47
C ASN A 495 -8.74 15.85 -3.41
N GLY A 496 -7.45 15.97 -3.72
CA GLY A 496 -6.50 16.72 -2.90
C GLY A 496 -6.79 18.23 -2.95
N ASN A 497 -6.35 18.94 -1.93
CA ASN A 497 -6.52 20.39 -1.82
C ASN A 497 -5.43 21.14 -2.59
N ILE A 498 -5.73 22.32 -3.06
CA ILE A 498 -4.70 23.28 -3.53
C ILE A 498 -4.07 23.91 -2.29
N LEU A 499 -2.76 23.72 -2.12
CA LEU A 499 -2.04 24.26 -0.94
C LEU A 499 -1.60 25.72 -1.12
N VAL A 500 -1.60 26.22 -2.32
CA VAL A 500 -1.12 27.57 -2.68
C VAL A 500 -2.26 28.56 -2.69
N ASN A 501 -2.09 29.70 -2.01
CA ASN A 501 -2.97 30.85 -2.11
C ASN A 501 -2.21 32.04 -2.70
N LYS A 502 -2.85 32.82 -3.60
CA LYS A 502 -2.33 34.10 -4.04
C LYS A 502 -2.61 35.17 -2.97
N ILE A 503 -1.58 35.94 -2.63
CA ILE A 503 -1.75 37.15 -1.86
C ILE A 503 -2.17 38.25 -2.84
N ASN A 504 -3.36 38.79 -2.64
CA ASN A 504 -3.88 39.90 -3.46
C ASN A 504 -3.12 41.20 -3.21
#